data_9f1e15576f365661627643ac26feb659
#
_entry.id   9f1e15576f365661627643ac26feb659
#
_cell.length_a   1.000
_cell.length_b   1.000
_cell.length_c   1.000
_cell.angle_alpha   90.00
_cell.angle_beta   90.00
_cell.angle_gamma   90.00
#
_symmetry.space_group_name_H-M   'P 1'
#
loop_
_entity.id
_entity.type
_entity.pdbx_description
1 polymer ?
#
loop_
_entity_poly.entity_id
_entity_poly.type
_entity_poly.pdbx_seq_one_letter_code
_entity_poly.pdbx_strand_id
1 'polypeptide(L)'
;VCLVNGSTAGSAELFANALRKMAGATLVGTKTAGKGVVLSDAQSFSDGSAAYITVGLLLDNEDQTWNEEGLRPDIDAALSVDEQNAYYDYTLDTDPQISKAVNAATALAGQN
;
A
#
# COMPACT_ATOMS: atom_id res chain seq x y z
N VAL A 1 10.35 5.33 -5.83
CA VAL A 1 8.92 5.67 -5.69
C VAL A 1 8.10 4.39 -5.66
N CYS A 2 7.11 4.29 -4.79
CA CYS A 2 6.21 3.14 -4.68
C CYS A 2 4.75 3.63 -4.77
N LEU A 3 3.97 3.05 -5.70
CA LEU A 3 2.54 3.32 -5.82
C LEU A 3 1.76 2.46 -4.83
N VAL A 4 0.85 3.09 -4.08
CA VAL A 4 0.00 2.43 -3.09
C VAL A 4 -1.45 2.91 -3.18
N ASN A 5 -2.40 2.07 -2.80
CA ASN A 5 -3.82 2.45 -2.74
C ASN A 5 -4.58 1.66 -1.67
N GLY A 6 -5.89 1.88 -1.55
CA GLY A 6 -6.75 1.21 -0.57
C GLY A 6 -6.83 -0.32 -0.71
N SER A 7 -6.36 -0.90 -1.82
CA SER A 7 -6.23 -2.35 -2.02
C SER A 7 -4.85 -2.90 -1.63
N THR A 8 -3.87 -2.02 -1.37
CA THR A 8 -2.57 -2.40 -0.82
C THR A 8 -2.76 -2.83 0.62
N ALA A 9 -2.49 -4.10 0.93
CA ALA A 9 -2.80 -4.70 2.23
C ALA A 9 -1.74 -5.73 2.69
N GLY A 10 -1.63 -5.94 3.98
CA GLY A 10 -0.83 -7.00 4.58
C GLY A 10 0.66 -6.91 4.25
N SER A 11 1.23 -7.95 3.64
CA SER A 11 2.65 -7.98 3.26
C SER A 11 3.04 -6.92 2.24
N ALA A 12 2.11 -6.46 1.40
CA ALA A 12 2.36 -5.34 0.49
C ALA A 12 2.55 -4.02 1.26
N GLU A 13 1.79 -3.80 2.34
CA GLU A 13 1.99 -2.66 3.23
C GLU A 13 3.33 -2.75 3.97
N LEU A 14 3.67 -3.95 4.48
CA LEU A 14 4.95 -4.19 5.13
C LEU A 14 6.11 -3.83 4.19
N PHE A 15 6.05 -4.29 2.94
CA PHE A 15 7.06 -4.01 1.93
C PHE A 15 7.16 -2.52 1.61
N ALA A 16 6.01 -1.85 1.36
CA ALA A 16 5.97 -0.42 1.07
C ALA A 16 6.52 0.42 2.24
N ASN A 17 6.16 0.05 3.49
CA ASN A 17 6.66 0.74 4.67
C ASN A 17 8.17 0.51 4.88
N ALA A 18 8.65 -0.71 4.65
CA ALA A 18 10.09 -1.02 4.73
C ALA A 18 10.88 -0.24 3.67
N LEU A 19 10.40 -0.15 2.43
CA LEU A 19 11.03 0.68 1.40
C LEU A 19 11.09 2.15 1.82
N ARG A 20 10.01 2.70 2.37
CA ARG A 20 9.98 4.10 2.86
C ARG A 20 10.96 4.33 4.00
N LYS A 21 10.90 3.49 5.03
CA LYS A 21 11.70 3.67 6.26
C LYS A 21 13.19 3.33 6.07
N MET A 22 13.52 2.30 5.30
CA MET A 22 14.88 1.78 5.19
C MET A 22 15.62 2.26 3.94
N ALA A 23 14.89 2.56 2.85
CA ALA A 23 15.47 2.96 1.57
C ALA A 23 15.08 4.39 1.14
N GLY A 24 14.33 5.13 1.97
CA GLY A 24 13.91 6.49 1.65
C GLY A 24 12.95 6.58 0.46
N ALA A 25 12.20 5.51 0.15
CA ALA A 25 11.25 5.53 -0.94
C ALA A 25 10.06 6.46 -0.64
N THR A 26 9.63 7.21 -1.64
CA THR A 26 8.44 8.05 -1.59
C THR A 26 7.21 7.21 -1.96
N LEU A 27 6.19 7.21 -1.11
CA LEU A 27 4.90 6.58 -1.41
C LEU A 27 4.00 7.56 -2.15
N VAL A 28 3.45 7.12 -3.29
CA VAL A 28 2.52 7.92 -4.11
C VAL A 28 1.20 7.17 -4.24
N GLY A 29 0.08 7.84 -4.11
CA GLY A 29 -1.21 7.19 -4.27
C GLY A 29 -2.24 7.59 -3.25
N THR A 30 -2.95 6.64 -2.67
CA THR A 30 -3.93 6.85 -1.61
C THR A 30 -3.63 5.99 -0.39
N LYS A 31 -4.29 6.27 0.72
CA LYS A 31 -4.13 5.53 1.97
C LYS A 31 -4.38 4.02 1.76
N THR A 32 -3.51 3.19 2.32
CA THR A 32 -3.59 1.73 2.21
C THR A 32 -4.67 1.12 3.12
N ALA A 33 -4.88 -0.19 3.01
CA ALA A 33 -5.97 -0.89 3.68
C ALA A 33 -5.87 -0.94 5.21
N GLY A 34 -4.66 -0.91 5.77
CA GLY A 34 -4.47 -0.99 7.22
C GLY A 34 -4.55 -2.41 7.78
N LYS A 35 -4.07 -3.40 7.03
CA LYS A 35 -3.95 -4.79 7.49
C LYS A 35 -2.56 -5.09 8.04
N GLY A 36 -2.24 -4.53 9.20
CA GLY A 36 -0.98 -4.72 9.89
C GLY A 36 -0.97 -5.92 10.85
N VAL A 37 -1.63 -7.03 10.50
CA VAL A 37 -1.76 -8.22 11.36
C VAL A 37 -1.09 -9.44 10.75
N VAL A 38 -0.67 -10.36 11.61
CA VAL A 38 -0.25 -11.72 11.26
C VAL A 38 -1.41 -12.66 11.57
N LEU A 39 -1.80 -13.46 10.58
CA LEU A 39 -2.82 -14.49 10.76
C LEU A 39 -2.16 -15.85 11.03
N SER A 40 -2.84 -16.71 11.82
CA SER A 40 -2.46 -18.09 11.98
C SER A 40 -2.60 -18.88 10.68
N ASP A 41 -2.08 -20.09 10.66
CA ASP A 41 -2.53 -21.09 9.70
C ASP A 41 -4.03 -21.37 9.88
N ALA A 42 -4.67 -21.86 8.83
CA ALA A 42 -6.09 -22.23 8.86
C ALA A 42 -6.35 -23.27 9.96
N GLN A 43 -7.19 -22.90 10.92
CA GLN A 43 -7.66 -23.81 11.97
C GLN A 43 -8.92 -24.51 11.45
N SER A 44 -8.78 -25.79 11.05
CA SER A 44 -9.90 -26.56 10.49
C SER A 44 -10.80 -27.12 11.58
N PHE A 45 -12.10 -27.12 11.32
CA PHE A 45 -13.11 -27.72 12.19
C PHE A 45 -13.65 -29.03 11.59
N SER A 46 -14.33 -29.81 12.41
CA SER A 46 -14.84 -31.15 12.04
C SER A 46 -15.96 -31.12 10.99
N ASP A 47 -16.60 -29.97 10.79
CA ASP A 47 -17.64 -29.73 9.78
C ASP A 47 -17.07 -29.30 8.41
N GLY A 48 -15.73 -29.20 8.28
CA GLY A 48 -15.04 -28.79 7.07
C GLY A 48 -14.87 -27.28 6.93
N SER A 49 -15.35 -26.48 7.89
CA SER A 49 -15.06 -25.05 7.96
C SER A 49 -13.66 -24.78 8.52
N ALA A 50 -13.15 -23.57 8.35
CA ALA A 50 -11.88 -23.15 8.91
C ALA A 50 -11.91 -21.67 9.35
N ALA A 51 -11.09 -21.35 10.35
CA ALA A 51 -10.89 -19.97 10.79
C ALA A 51 -9.41 -19.58 10.70
N TYR A 52 -9.16 -18.31 10.39
CA TYR A 52 -7.88 -17.64 10.55
C TYR A 52 -7.96 -16.71 11.74
N ILE A 53 -7.00 -16.80 12.64
CA ILE A 53 -7.00 -16.03 13.89
C ILE A 53 -5.82 -15.06 13.85
N THR A 54 -6.05 -13.81 14.25
CA THR A 54 -4.96 -12.85 14.43
C THR A 54 -4.08 -13.30 15.60
N VAL A 55 -2.79 -13.52 15.32
CA VAL A 55 -1.80 -14.00 16.29
C VAL A 55 -0.70 -12.97 16.58
N GLY A 56 -0.67 -11.86 15.85
CA GLY A 56 0.31 -10.81 16.06
C GLY A 56 0.05 -9.55 15.26
N LEU A 57 0.79 -8.50 15.58
CA LEU A 57 0.84 -7.24 14.82
C LEU A 57 2.17 -7.15 14.07
N LEU A 58 2.12 -6.55 12.88
CA LEU A 58 3.30 -6.11 12.17
C LEU A 58 3.72 -4.75 12.71
N LEU A 59 5.00 -4.64 13.03
CA LEU A 59 5.61 -3.40 13.50
C LEU A 59 6.71 -2.97 12.52
N ASP A 60 6.94 -1.68 12.41
CA ASP A 60 8.11 -1.16 11.72
C ASP A 60 9.34 -1.12 12.66
N ASN A 61 10.45 -0.58 12.16
CA ASN A 61 11.71 -0.47 12.93
C ASN A 61 11.67 0.57 14.07
N GLU A 62 10.55 1.26 14.24
CA GLU A 62 10.28 2.22 15.33
C GLU A 62 9.17 1.71 16.26
N ASP A 63 8.86 0.39 16.20
CA ASP A 63 7.80 -0.27 16.97
C ASP A 63 6.40 0.33 16.71
N GLN A 64 6.17 0.92 15.52
CA GLN A 64 4.90 1.47 15.13
C GLN A 64 4.14 0.50 14.23
N THR A 65 2.83 0.41 14.41
CA THR A 65 1.95 -0.37 13.53
C THR A 65 1.11 0.56 12.66
N TRP A 66 0.77 0.08 11.48
CA TRP A 66 -0.21 0.72 10.58
C TRP A 66 -1.56 -0.02 10.60
N ASN A 67 -1.73 -0.98 11.53
CA ASN A 67 -2.97 -1.74 11.63
C ASN A 67 -4.16 -0.82 11.90
N GLU A 68 -5.26 -1.03 11.17
CA GLU A 68 -6.50 -0.23 11.15
C GLU A 68 -6.36 1.17 10.54
N GLU A 69 -5.18 1.80 10.63
CA GLU A 69 -4.98 3.14 10.10
C GLU A 69 -4.54 3.17 8.64
N GLY A 70 -3.77 2.17 8.19
CA GLY A 70 -3.12 2.15 6.89
C GLY A 70 -1.92 3.11 6.80
N LEU A 71 -1.12 2.92 5.74
CA LEU A 71 -0.04 3.83 5.40
C LEU A 71 -0.60 5.03 4.62
N ARG A 72 -0.24 6.23 5.03
CA ARG A 72 -0.54 7.45 4.27
C ARG A 72 0.55 7.65 3.23
N PRO A 73 0.20 7.94 1.96
CA PRO A 73 1.19 8.28 0.95
C PRO A 73 1.84 9.64 1.28
N ASP A 74 3.07 9.81 0.81
CA ASP A 74 3.80 11.08 0.90
C ASP A 74 3.29 12.08 -0.15
N ILE A 75 2.83 11.55 -1.30
CA ILE A 75 2.20 12.32 -2.38
C ILE A 75 0.84 11.72 -2.67
N ASP A 76 -0.21 12.48 -2.39
CA ASP A 76 -1.57 12.08 -2.71
C ASP A 76 -1.80 12.03 -4.22
N ALA A 77 -2.36 10.93 -4.72
CA ALA A 77 -2.75 10.71 -6.10
C ALA A 77 -4.15 10.09 -6.18
N ALA A 78 -5.08 10.60 -5.37
CA ALA A 78 -6.47 10.21 -5.47
C ALA A 78 -7.02 10.56 -6.86
N LEU A 79 -7.81 9.63 -7.43
CA LEU A 79 -8.53 9.86 -8.67
C LEU A 79 -9.82 10.63 -8.40
N SER A 80 -10.15 11.59 -9.25
CA SER A 80 -11.48 12.19 -9.29
C SER A 80 -12.55 11.16 -9.67
N VAL A 81 -13.83 11.51 -9.51
CA VAL A 81 -14.93 10.61 -9.86
C VAL A 81 -14.90 10.21 -11.34
N ASP A 82 -14.59 11.17 -12.22
CA ASP A 82 -14.53 10.90 -13.67
C ASP A 82 -13.33 9.99 -14.00
N GLU A 83 -12.18 10.21 -13.38
CA GLU A 83 -11.00 9.34 -13.52
C GLU A 83 -11.25 7.93 -12.97
N GLN A 84 -11.98 7.77 -11.88
CA GLN A 84 -12.36 6.45 -11.36
C GLN A 84 -13.29 5.71 -12.32
N ASN A 85 -14.23 6.39 -12.96
CA ASN A 85 -15.12 5.80 -13.96
C ASN A 85 -14.36 5.33 -15.22
N ALA A 86 -13.26 6.00 -15.57
CA ALA A 86 -12.40 5.65 -16.69
C ALA A 86 -11.24 4.69 -16.32
N TYR A 87 -11.21 4.16 -15.10
CA TYR A 87 -10.05 3.42 -14.56
C TYR A 87 -9.57 2.28 -15.46
N TYR A 88 -10.49 1.53 -16.08
CA TYR A 88 -10.15 0.40 -16.94
C TYR A 88 -9.75 0.80 -18.38
N ASP A 89 -9.90 2.07 -18.73
CA ASP A 89 -9.55 2.61 -20.04
C ASP A 89 -8.11 3.16 -20.07
N TYR A 90 -7.46 3.29 -18.91
CA TYR A 90 -6.10 3.79 -18.81
C TYR A 90 -5.07 2.79 -19.32
N THR A 91 -4.06 3.33 -19.98
CA THR A 91 -2.80 2.65 -20.31
C THR A 91 -1.69 3.19 -19.40
N LEU A 92 -0.50 2.59 -19.46
CA LEU A 92 0.66 3.09 -18.71
C LEU A 92 0.98 4.57 -19.00
N ASP A 93 0.72 5.03 -20.22
CA ASP A 93 1.03 6.40 -20.66
C ASP A 93 -0.09 7.40 -20.29
N THR A 94 -1.31 6.91 -20.03
CA THR A 94 -2.49 7.77 -19.80
C THR A 94 -2.98 7.74 -18.35
N ASP A 95 -2.46 6.83 -17.52
CA ASP A 95 -2.84 6.70 -16.12
C ASP A 95 -2.31 7.90 -15.31
N PRO A 96 -3.22 8.70 -14.69
CA PRO A 96 -2.82 9.89 -13.94
C PRO A 96 -2.03 9.57 -12.67
N GLN A 97 -2.20 8.40 -12.06
CA GLN A 97 -1.46 7.99 -10.88
C GLN A 97 -0.04 7.57 -11.24
N ILE A 98 0.14 6.82 -12.33
CA ILE A 98 1.46 6.46 -12.87
C ILE A 98 2.21 7.72 -13.31
N SER A 99 1.56 8.63 -14.03
CA SER A 99 2.14 9.91 -14.44
C SER A 99 2.66 10.70 -13.23
N LYS A 100 1.88 10.77 -12.16
CA LYS A 100 2.27 11.46 -10.93
C LYS A 100 3.46 10.79 -10.24
N ALA A 101 3.51 9.46 -10.22
CA ALA A 101 4.64 8.71 -9.68
C ALA A 101 5.92 8.89 -10.50
N VAL A 102 5.83 8.89 -11.83
CA VAL A 102 6.96 9.15 -12.74
C VAL A 102 7.51 10.56 -12.54
N ASN A 103 6.63 11.55 -12.43
CA ASN A 103 7.04 12.93 -12.15
C ASN A 103 7.77 13.05 -10.80
N ALA A 104 7.28 12.38 -9.76
CA ALA A 104 7.93 12.34 -8.46
C ALA A 104 9.31 11.66 -8.54
N ALA A 105 9.42 10.53 -9.24
CA ALA A 105 10.69 9.83 -9.43
C ALA A 105 11.71 10.69 -10.20
N THR A 106 11.28 11.38 -11.24
CA THR A 106 12.13 12.27 -12.05
C THR A 106 12.64 13.45 -11.22
N ALA A 107 11.78 14.05 -10.39
CA ALA A 107 12.17 15.13 -9.50
C ALA A 107 13.21 14.69 -8.47
N LEU A 108 13.08 13.50 -7.90
CA LEU A 108 14.05 12.93 -6.96
C LEU A 108 15.38 12.60 -7.65
N ALA A 109 15.37 12.07 -8.87
CA ALA A 109 16.59 11.78 -9.63
C ALA A 109 17.36 13.03 -10.02
N GLY A 110 16.70 14.17 -10.21
CA GLY A 110 17.35 15.45 -10.53
C GLY A 110 17.99 16.17 -9.33
N GLN A 111 17.86 15.62 -8.12
CA GLN A 111 18.42 16.19 -6.89
C GLN A 111 19.76 15.57 -6.46
N ASN A 112 20.26 14.56 -7.22
CA ASN A 112 21.50 13.83 -6.96
C ASN A 112 22.65 14.31 -7.83
#